data_88f424697eaec8ffdb06c7386960d739
#
_entry.id   88f424697eaec8ffdb06c7386960d739
#
_cell.length_a   1.000
_cell.length_b   1.000
_cell.length_c   1.000
_cell.angle_alpha   90.00
_cell.angle_beta   90.00
_cell.angle_gamma   90.00
#
_symmetry.space_group_name_H-M   'P 1'
#
loop_
_entity.id
_entity.type
_entity.pdbx_description
1 polymer ?
#
loop_
_entity_poly.entity_id
_entity_poly.type
_entity_poly.pdbx_seq_one_letter_code
_entity_poly.pdbx_strand_id
1 'polypeptide(L)'
;MENKRNRVLLCLGSNWDKEKNMERAAEMLRAHFVFIQFSQPVYTEPIDCPLSTTFLNRVAVLYSEESPARIKDVLKGIECCLGRKPEDKSCGRVPIDID
;
A
#
# COMPACT_ATOMS: atom_id res chain seq x y z
N MET A 1 17.27 25.32 11.54
CA MET A 1 17.48 23.86 11.51
C MET A 1 16.81 23.29 10.27
N GLU A 2 17.60 22.60 9.46
CA GLU A 2 17.06 22.05 8.22
C GLU A 2 16.13 20.87 8.49
N ASN A 3 15.02 20.87 7.78
CA ASN A 3 14.09 19.75 7.82
C ASN A 3 14.57 18.68 6.82
N LYS A 4 15.04 17.55 7.33
CA LYS A 4 15.59 16.47 6.49
C LYS A 4 14.53 15.44 6.08
N ARG A 5 13.26 15.77 6.28
CA ARG A 5 12.19 14.86 5.89
C ARG A 5 12.01 14.84 4.37
N ASN A 6 11.91 13.64 3.85
CA ASN A 6 11.62 13.43 2.44
C ASN A 6 10.13 13.22 2.27
N ARG A 7 9.59 13.80 1.20
CA ARG A 7 8.21 13.59 0.82
C ARG A 7 8.13 12.33 -0.04
N VAL A 8 7.29 11.39 0.38
CA VAL A 8 7.13 10.13 -0.32
C VAL A 8 5.67 9.93 -0.69
N LEU A 9 5.44 9.62 -1.97
CA LEU A 9 4.10 9.32 -2.47
C LEU A 9 3.96 7.81 -2.56
N LEU A 10 2.91 7.28 -1.93
CA LEU A 10 2.62 5.85 -1.95
C LEU A 10 1.32 5.59 -2.71
N CYS A 11 1.33 4.53 -3.51
CA CYS A 11 0.13 4.03 -4.17
C CYS A 11 -0.19 2.66 -3.60
N LEU A 12 -1.36 2.52 -2.99
CA LEU A 12 -1.82 1.27 -2.41
C LEU A 12 -2.90 0.65 -3.29
N GLY A 13 -2.85 -0.65 -3.47
CA GLY A 13 -3.84 -1.38 -4.24
C GLY A 13 -4.13 -2.74 -3.66
N SER A 14 -5.37 -3.19 -3.73
CA SER A 14 -5.78 -4.50 -3.27
C SER A 14 -6.96 -5.01 -4.07
N ASN A 15 -6.96 -6.31 -4.39
CA ASN A 15 -8.09 -6.98 -5.02
C ASN A 15 -8.56 -8.22 -4.26
N TRP A 16 -7.99 -8.45 -3.09
CA TRP A 16 -8.33 -9.59 -2.24
C TRP A 16 -8.60 -9.09 -0.84
N ASP A 17 -9.81 -9.37 -0.32
CA ASP A 17 -10.24 -8.84 0.98
C ASP A 17 -9.94 -7.34 1.05
N LYS A 18 -10.25 -6.65 -0.04
CA LYS A 18 -9.66 -5.34 -0.32
C LYS A 18 -9.98 -4.27 0.71
N GLU A 19 -11.19 -4.23 1.21
CA GLU A 19 -11.59 -3.24 2.21
C GLU A 19 -10.84 -3.46 3.52
N LYS A 20 -10.76 -4.70 3.96
CA LYS A 20 -10.07 -5.07 5.19
C LYS A 20 -8.56 -4.87 5.08
N ASN A 21 -7.97 -5.32 3.98
CA ASN A 21 -6.52 -5.18 3.80
C ASN A 21 -6.11 -3.73 3.63
N MET A 22 -6.92 -2.93 2.95
CA MET A 22 -6.64 -1.51 2.80
C MET A 22 -6.70 -0.80 4.15
N GLU A 23 -7.69 -1.11 4.97
CA GLU A 23 -7.84 -0.54 6.30
C GLU A 23 -6.67 -0.92 7.20
N ARG A 24 -6.27 -2.19 7.18
CA ARG A 24 -5.14 -2.67 7.96
C ARG A 24 -3.83 -2.04 7.53
N ALA A 25 -3.62 -1.92 6.22
CA ALA A 25 -2.42 -1.27 5.69
C ALA A 25 -2.34 0.17 6.17
N ALA A 26 -3.45 0.90 6.12
CA ALA A 26 -3.50 2.27 6.58
C ALA A 26 -3.17 2.38 8.07
N GLU A 27 -3.71 1.48 8.89
CA GLU A 27 -3.42 1.46 10.32
C GLU A 27 -1.95 1.21 10.60
N MET A 28 -1.34 0.25 9.91
CA MET A 28 0.07 -0.08 10.07
C MET A 28 0.96 1.07 9.62
N LEU A 29 0.61 1.72 8.53
CA LEU A 29 1.34 2.88 8.04
C LEU A 29 1.27 4.04 9.03
N ARG A 30 0.09 4.30 9.61
CA ARG A 30 -0.07 5.35 10.62
C ARG A 30 0.71 5.04 11.89
N ALA A 31 0.84 3.78 12.24
CA ALA A 31 1.61 3.37 13.42
C ALA A 31 3.11 3.61 13.23
N HIS A 32 3.60 3.49 12.01
CA HIS A 32 5.02 3.68 11.73
C HIS A 32 5.38 5.12 11.34
N PHE A 33 4.55 5.74 10.49
CA PHE A 33 4.81 7.08 9.97
C PHE A 33 3.88 8.10 10.63
N VAL A 34 4.45 8.99 11.44
CA VAL A 34 3.68 10.01 12.16
C VAL A 34 3.04 11.01 11.21
N PHE A 35 3.79 11.40 10.17
CA PHE A 35 3.33 12.40 9.20
C PHE A 35 2.90 11.71 7.91
N ILE A 36 1.66 11.23 7.89
CA ILE A 36 1.10 10.56 6.72
C ILE A 36 -0.35 10.99 6.53
N GLN A 37 -0.74 11.21 5.27
CA GLN A 37 -2.09 11.56 4.90
C GLN A 37 -2.55 10.64 3.77
N PHE A 38 -3.81 10.25 3.83
CA PHE A 38 -4.41 9.34 2.83
C PHE A 38 -5.48 10.05 2.02
N SER A 39 -5.55 9.71 0.74
CA SER A 39 -6.67 10.11 -0.11
C SER A 39 -7.89 9.23 0.20
N GLN A 40 -9.02 9.55 -0.41
CA GLN A 40 -10.18 8.69 -0.41
C GLN A 40 -9.86 7.43 -1.22
N PRO A 41 -10.33 6.26 -0.78
CA PRO A 41 -10.17 5.05 -1.57
C PRO A 41 -11.08 5.08 -2.81
N VAL A 42 -10.57 4.51 -3.92
CA VAL A 42 -11.28 4.50 -5.20
C VAL A 42 -11.29 3.07 -5.73
N TYR A 43 -12.45 2.60 -6.14
CA TYR A 43 -12.59 1.29 -6.80
C TYR A 43 -12.32 1.44 -8.29
N THR A 44 -11.49 0.56 -8.84
CA THR A 44 -11.20 0.54 -10.28
C THR A 44 -11.30 -0.89 -10.79
N GLU A 45 -11.78 -1.03 -12.04
CA GLU A 45 -11.81 -2.32 -12.70
C GLU A 45 -10.55 -2.46 -13.55
N PRO A 46 -9.86 -3.62 -13.48
CA PRO A 46 -8.69 -3.84 -14.32
C PRO A 46 -9.12 -3.92 -15.79
N ILE A 47 -8.35 -3.27 -16.65
CA ILE A 47 -8.57 -3.32 -18.10
C ILE A 47 -8.01 -4.65 -18.61
N ASP A 48 -8.77 -5.33 -19.47
CA ASP A 48 -8.37 -6.58 -20.11
C ASP A 48 -8.09 -7.74 -19.15
N CYS A 49 -8.71 -7.73 -17.98
CA CYS A 49 -8.62 -8.85 -17.05
C CYS A 49 -9.86 -9.74 -17.21
N PRO A 50 -9.70 -11.01 -17.59
CA PRO A 50 -10.85 -11.91 -17.76
C PRO A 50 -11.55 -12.23 -16.44
N LEU A 51 -10.87 -12.04 -15.33
CA LEU A 51 -11.48 -12.14 -14.01
C LEU A 51 -11.82 -10.72 -13.58
N SER A 52 -13.08 -10.39 -13.56
CA SER A 52 -13.57 -9.06 -13.23
C SER A 52 -13.41 -8.77 -11.72
N THR A 53 -12.17 -8.74 -11.26
CA THR A 53 -11.87 -8.36 -9.88
C THR A 53 -11.64 -6.86 -9.81
N THR A 54 -12.45 -6.20 -9.02
CA THR A 54 -12.30 -4.78 -8.76
C THR A 54 -11.13 -4.55 -7.82
N PHE A 55 -10.28 -3.59 -8.15
CA PHE A 55 -9.24 -3.13 -7.25
C PHE A 55 -9.74 -1.98 -6.41
N LEU A 56 -9.30 -1.94 -5.16
CA LEU A 56 -9.45 -0.78 -4.31
C LEU A 56 -8.09 -0.10 -4.27
N ASN A 57 -8.05 1.18 -4.65
CA ASN A 57 -6.82 1.95 -4.73
C ASN A 57 -6.89 3.15 -3.81
N ARG A 58 -5.74 3.51 -3.25
CA ARG A 58 -5.62 4.65 -2.36
C ARG A 58 -4.22 5.24 -2.49
N VAL A 59 -4.12 6.54 -2.37
CA VAL A 59 -2.83 7.23 -2.41
C VAL A 59 -2.54 7.77 -1.01
N ALA A 60 -1.27 7.74 -0.64
CA ALA A 60 -0.83 8.34 0.61
C ALA A 60 0.41 9.17 0.38
N VAL A 61 0.53 10.25 1.15
CA VAL A 61 1.72 11.10 1.17
C VAL A 61 2.28 11.05 2.57
N LEU A 62 3.55 10.73 2.70
CA LEU A 62 4.21 10.73 3.99
C LEU A 62 5.48 11.58 3.94
N TYR A 63 5.89 12.03 5.10
CA TYR A 63 7.14 12.76 5.29
C TYR A 63 7.97 12.00 6.32
N SER A 64 9.19 11.63 5.95
CA SER A 64 10.04 10.82 6.81
C SER A 64 11.51 11.16 6.63
N GLU A 65 12.27 11.04 7.71
CA GLU A 65 13.73 11.18 7.67
C GLU A 65 14.40 9.84 7.36
N GLU A 66 13.63 8.76 7.32
CA GLU A 66 14.18 7.44 7.03
C GLU A 66 14.66 7.37 5.57
N SER A 67 15.66 6.52 5.33
CA SER A 67 16.18 6.33 3.97
C SER A 67 15.12 5.64 3.09
N PRO A 68 15.19 5.82 1.76
CA PRO A 68 14.28 5.10 0.86
C PRO A 68 14.33 3.59 1.03
N ALA A 69 15.53 3.03 1.26
CA ALA A 69 15.68 1.60 1.49
C ALA A 69 14.95 1.15 2.74
N ARG A 70 15.02 1.92 3.82
CA ARG A 70 14.33 1.62 5.08
C ARG A 70 12.82 1.69 4.89
N ILE A 71 12.34 2.71 4.21
CA ILE A 71 10.92 2.87 3.94
C ILE A 71 10.42 1.67 3.13
N LYS A 72 11.15 1.28 2.10
CA LYS A 72 10.79 0.13 1.29
C LYS A 72 10.69 -1.15 2.11
N ASP A 73 11.61 -1.35 3.05
CA ASP A 73 11.58 -2.51 3.94
C ASP A 73 10.32 -2.52 4.81
N VAL A 74 9.93 -1.35 5.32
CA VAL A 74 8.70 -1.22 6.10
C VAL A 74 7.48 -1.59 5.26
N LEU A 75 7.41 -1.08 4.03
CA LEU A 75 6.29 -1.37 3.12
C LEU A 75 6.19 -2.85 2.79
N LYS A 76 7.32 -3.49 2.52
CA LYS A 76 7.36 -4.93 2.26
C LYS A 76 6.96 -5.74 3.48
N GLY A 77 7.35 -5.29 4.66
CA GLY A 77 6.94 -5.91 5.91
C GLY A 77 5.43 -5.87 6.10
N ILE A 78 4.81 -4.75 5.77
CA ILE A 78 3.35 -4.59 5.83
C ILE A 78 2.68 -5.55 4.83
N GLU A 79 3.17 -5.59 3.59
CA GLU A 79 2.63 -6.49 2.58
C GLU A 79 2.68 -7.95 3.04
N CYS A 80 3.81 -8.34 3.60
CA CYS A 80 4.01 -9.70 4.13
C CYS A 80 3.06 -10.00 5.29
N CYS A 81 2.90 -9.06 6.22
CA CYS A 81 1.99 -9.22 7.37
C CYS A 81 0.54 -9.39 6.93
N LEU A 82 0.16 -8.78 5.81
CA LEU A 82 -1.20 -8.85 5.30
C LEU A 82 -1.41 -10.05 4.38
N GLY A 83 -0.43 -10.94 4.29
CA GLY A 83 -0.57 -12.21 3.62
C GLY A 83 -0.13 -12.27 2.17
N ARG A 84 0.58 -11.25 1.68
CA ARG A 84 1.09 -11.29 0.30
C ARG A 84 2.17 -12.34 0.17
N LYS A 85 2.03 -13.21 -0.84
CA LYS A 85 2.94 -14.33 -1.11
C LYS A 85 3.38 -14.32 -2.55
N PRO A 86 4.59 -14.86 -2.86
CA PRO A 86 5.05 -14.94 -4.25
C PRO A 86 4.09 -15.67 -5.18
N GLU A 87 3.38 -16.71 -4.70
CA GLU A 87 2.43 -17.48 -5.50
C GLU A 87 1.18 -16.66 -5.88
N ASP A 88 0.91 -15.56 -5.22
CA ASP A 88 -0.25 -14.71 -5.54
C ASP A 88 -0.18 -14.14 -6.95
N LYS A 89 1.02 -13.96 -7.48
CA LYS A 89 1.20 -13.45 -8.84
C LYS A 89 0.58 -14.35 -9.90
N SER A 90 0.67 -15.65 -9.72
CA SER A 90 0.11 -16.61 -10.69
C SER A 90 -1.40 -16.72 -10.59
N CYS A 91 -1.98 -16.37 -9.44
CA CYS A 91 -3.42 -16.38 -9.21
C CYS A 91 -4.08 -15.04 -9.52
N GLY A 92 -3.30 -13.99 -9.71
CA GLY A 92 -3.82 -12.63 -9.86
C GLY A 92 -4.37 -12.05 -8.58
N ARG A 93 -4.10 -12.69 -7.44
CA ARG A 93 -4.58 -12.23 -6.14
C ARG A 93 -3.57 -11.25 -5.54
N VAL A 94 -4.05 -10.06 -5.17
CA VAL A 94 -3.22 -9.03 -4.58
C VAL A 94 -3.84 -8.60 -3.25
N PRO A 95 -3.40 -9.21 -2.12
CA PRO A 95 -3.88 -8.78 -0.80
C PRO A 95 -3.60 -7.31 -0.53
N ILE A 96 -2.38 -6.87 -0.83
CA ILE A 96 -2.00 -5.47 -0.77
C ILE A 96 -0.71 -5.25 -1.57
N ASP A 97 -0.68 -4.16 -2.31
CA ASP A 97 0.49 -3.72 -3.06
C ASP A 97 0.74 -2.27 -2.70
N ILE A 98 1.96 -1.94 -2.27
CA ILE A 98 2.33 -0.59 -1.86
C ILE A 98 3.57 -0.16 -2.64
N ASP A 99 3.40 0.80 -3.54
CA ASP A 99 4.49 1.33 -4.37
C ASP A 99 4.84 2.77 -4.02
#